data_187981b4b7424045760b9f6065371e4f
#
_entry.id   187981b4b7424045760b9f6065371e4f
#
_cell.length_a   1.000
_cell.length_b   1.000
_cell.length_c   1.000
_cell.angle_alpha   90.00
_cell.angle_beta   90.00
_cell.angle_gamma   90.00
#
_symmetry.space_group_name_H-M   'P 1'
#
loop_
_entity.id
_entity.type
_entity.pdbx_description
1 polymer ?
#
loop_
_entity_poly.entity_id
_entity_poly.type
_entity_poly.pdbx_seq_one_letter_code
_entity_poly.pdbx_strand_id
1 'polypeptide(L)'
;MACMQGQDLPGVLASVALRSLGPDGGPATISDVRATLADGSVVRSWPMRGTLHLVPGEDLGWMVGVAAGRSRSAAVGRLAALGVDDDGIARAHRILLEEIAGTRVRTRAQLQDRWRAEGVEVSEGRGYHLLYLFVVDGLVSQVDGTGSEGTGPGNTGPGNTGSGSTGSDGPVHGFAHHDRWLAANGVVPRSPTREQAVAEWLERFLRSHGPARAEDFRRWTGLPLRDVRPALEAVSGRLEAVSFDGATYWMDPGAPDRLAAAGRSADAVLLLPGFDEYLLGYGDRSHAVDSDHSGLIVPGNNGVFRRTVVHRSRVVATWRTVGSGGRRRIETAPFATLSGRQSTGIARAFRRHPT
;
A
#
# COMPACT_ATOMS: atom_id res chain seq x y z
N MET A 1 -9.46 -7.31 -1.58
CA MET A 1 -8.98 -5.92 -1.35
C MET A 1 -8.37 -5.39 -2.63
N ALA A 2 -8.57 -4.11 -2.98
CA ALA A 2 -8.08 -3.57 -4.26
C ALA A 2 -6.64 -3.08 -4.20
N CYS A 3 -6.22 -2.49 -3.09
CA CYS A 3 -4.83 -2.08 -2.86
C CYS A 3 -4.56 -1.93 -1.36
N MET A 4 -3.28 -1.89 -0.99
CA MET A 4 -2.83 -1.73 0.40
C MET A 4 -1.70 -0.71 0.46
N GLN A 5 -1.75 0.18 1.45
CA GLN A 5 -0.73 1.23 1.59
C GLN A 5 0.66 0.63 1.80
N GLY A 6 1.60 1.01 0.95
CA GLY A 6 2.91 0.40 0.79
C GLY A 6 4.08 1.32 1.12
N GLN A 7 3.91 2.36 1.96
CA GLN A 7 5.01 3.24 2.35
C GLN A 7 6.07 2.54 3.18
N ASP A 8 5.66 1.65 4.07
CA ASP A 8 6.53 0.69 4.77
C ASP A 8 6.50 -0.64 3.99
N LEU A 9 7.49 -0.92 3.14
CA LEU A 9 7.49 -2.14 2.32
C LEU A 9 7.46 -3.40 3.18
N PRO A 10 8.30 -3.60 4.20
CA PRO A 10 8.19 -4.78 5.06
C PRO A 10 6.81 -4.90 5.72
N GLY A 11 6.23 -3.78 6.15
CA GLY A 11 4.91 -3.73 6.76
C GLY A 11 3.81 -4.17 5.80
N VAL A 12 3.77 -3.64 4.56
CA VAL A 12 2.72 -4.01 3.61
C VAL A 12 2.85 -5.45 3.12
N LEU A 13 4.07 -5.97 2.96
CA LEU A 13 4.29 -7.39 2.64
C LEU A 13 3.70 -8.28 3.75
N ALA A 14 3.95 -7.94 5.01
CA ALA A 14 3.36 -8.65 6.14
C ALA A 14 1.83 -8.48 6.19
N SER A 15 1.29 -7.28 5.90
CA SER A 15 -0.15 -7.04 5.85
C SER A 15 -0.85 -7.89 4.79
N VAL A 16 -0.24 -8.05 3.61
CA VAL A 16 -0.77 -8.91 2.53
C VAL A 16 -0.70 -10.38 2.96
N ALA A 17 0.46 -10.84 3.46
CA ALA A 17 0.64 -12.22 3.90
C ALA A 17 -0.35 -12.61 5.01
N LEU A 18 -0.62 -11.73 5.98
CA LEU A 18 -1.62 -11.95 7.04
C LEU A 18 -3.06 -12.16 6.52
N ARG A 19 -3.35 -11.76 5.28
CA ARG A 19 -4.69 -11.79 4.66
C ARG A 19 -4.79 -12.73 3.48
N SER A 20 -3.72 -13.45 3.16
CA SER A 20 -3.63 -14.30 1.97
C SER A 20 -3.33 -15.75 2.35
N LEU A 21 -3.65 -16.64 1.44
CA LEU A 21 -3.20 -18.02 1.47
C LEU A 21 -1.99 -18.17 0.53
N GLY A 22 -1.04 -18.98 0.92
CA GLY A 22 0.06 -19.40 0.09
C GLY A 22 -0.37 -20.42 -0.98
N PRO A 23 0.54 -20.78 -1.88
CA PRO A 23 0.25 -21.72 -2.97
C PRO A 23 -0.19 -23.11 -2.49
N ASP A 24 0.19 -23.49 -1.29
CA ASP A 24 -0.17 -24.75 -0.63
C ASP A 24 -1.51 -24.70 0.13
N GLY A 25 -2.19 -23.55 0.10
CA GLY A 25 -3.41 -23.28 0.85
C GLY A 25 -3.22 -22.98 2.34
N GLY A 26 -1.97 -22.99 2.81
CA GLY A 26 -1.60 -22.52 4.16
C GLY A 26 -1.51 -21.00 4.23
N PRO A 27 -1.15 -20.43 5.41
CA PRO A 27 -0.90 -19.01 5.54
C PRO A 27 0.24 -18.55 4.62
N ALA A 28 0.01 -17.46 3.87
CA ALA A 28 1.03 -16.91 2.99
C ALA A 28 2.24 -16.37 3.79
N THR A 29 3.42 -16.47 3.18
CA THR A 29 4.68 -15.93 3.67
C THR A 29 5.02 -14.60 2.98
N ILE A 30 5.99 -13.87 3.50
CA ILE A 30 6.56 -12.69 2.81
C ILE A 30 7.17 -13.08 1.46
N SER A 31 7.77 -14.28 1.38
CA SER A 31 8.33 -14.80 0.13
C SER A 31 7.26 -14.99 -0.94
N ASP A 32 6.09 -15.51 -0.57
CA ASP A 32 4.96 -15.66 -1.51
C ASP A 32 4.48 -14.31 -2.04
N VAL A 33 4.38 -13.30 -1.15
CA VAL A 33 4.01 -11.94 -1.58
C VAL A 33 5.09 -11.30 -2.47
N ARG A 34 6.38 -11.53 -2.20
CA ARG A 34 7.46 -11.07 -3.07
C ARG A 34 7.44 -11.74 -4.43
N ALA A 35 7.07 -13.01 -4.51
CA ALA A 35 6.91 -13.71 -5.78
C ALA A 35 5.89 -13.00 -6.68
N THR A 36 4.78 -12.48 -6.11
CA THR A 36 3.79 -11.70 -6.88
C THR A 36 4.29 -10.33 -7.35
N LEU A 37 5.30 -9.75 -6.69
CA LEU A 37 5.98 -8.54 -7.18
C LEU A 37 6.97 -8.86 -8.31
N ALA A 38 7.54 -10.05 -8.30
CA ALA A 38 8.48 -10.50 -9.32
C ALA A 38 7.77 -10.93 -10.61
N ASP A 39 6.57 -11.52 -10.51
CA ASP A 39 5.77 -11.97 -11.67
C ASP A 39 4.79 -10.91 -12.19
N GLY A 40 4.75 -9.71 -11.61
CA GLY A 40 3.90 -8.61 -12.04
C GLY A 40 2.42 -8.74 -11.66
N SER A 41 2.00 -9.83 -10.99
CA SER A 41 0.62 -9.97 -10.47
C SER A 41 0.29 -8.85 -9.49
N VAL A 42 1.29 -8.39 -8.74
CA VAL A 42 1.24 -7.22 -7.87
C VAL A 42 2.37 -6.27 -8.24
N VAL A 43 2.10 -4.98 -8.23
CA VAL A 43 3.12 -3.93 -8.39
C VAL A 43 3.01 -2.91 -7.26
N ARG A 44 4.07 -2.15 -7.02
CA ARG A 44 4.05 -1.06 -6.06
C ARG A 44 4.08 0.28 -6.79
N SER A 45 3.10 1.14 -6.54
CA SER A 45 2.95 2.41 -7.26
C SER A 45 2.21 3.47 -6.42
N TRP A 46 1.95 4.64 -7.02
CA TRP A 46 1.17 5.75 -6.42
C TRP A 46 -0.19 5.91 -7.13
N PRO A 47 -1.14 4.98 -6.97
CA PRO A 47 -2.41 5.02 -7.69
C PRO A 47 -3.31 6.17 -7.23
N MET A 48 -3.18 6.63 -5.99
CA MET A 48 -4.04 7.65 -5.39
C MET A 48 -3.35 8.46 -4.31
N ARG A 49 -3.78 9.70 -4.10
CA ARG A 49 -3.37 10.63 -3.02
C ARG A 49 -1.85 10.85 -2.89
N GLY A 50 -1.05 10.44 -3.88
CA GLY A 50 0.41 10.55 -3.80
C GLY A 50 1.06 9.64 -2.75
N THR A 51 0.39 8.56 -2.33
CA THR A 51 0.92 7.56 -1.40
C THR A 51 1.17 6.24 -2.11
N LEU A 52 2.24 5.53 -1.69
CA LEU A 52 2.61 4.22 -2.23
C LEU A 52 1.60 3.15 -1.79
N HIS A 53 1.25 2.26 -2.73
CA HIS A 53 0.39 1.11 -2.49
C HIS A 53 0.91 -0.12 -3.24
N LEU A 54 0.66 -1.30 -2.70
CA LEU A 54 0.64 -2.54 -3.48
C LEU A 54 -0.72 -2.64 -4.19
N VAL A 55 -0.67 -2.94 -5.48
CA VAL A 55 -1.85 -2.93 -6.37
C VAL A 55 -1.76 -4.16 -7.27
N PRO A 56 -2.88 -4.83 -7.63
CA PRO A 56 -2.85 -5.80 -8.71
C PRO A 56 -2.29 -5.13 -9.98
N GLY A 57 -1.32 -5.79 -10.63
CA GLY A 57 -0.66 -5.21 -11.80
C GLY A 57 -1.66 -4.87 -12.91
N GLU A 58 -2.61 -5.77 -13.17
CA GLU A 58 -3.69 -5.58 -14.16
C GLU A 58 -4.56 -4.34 -13.93
N ASP A 59 -4.63 -3.86 -12.69
CA ASP A 59 -5.54 -2.77 -12.28
C ASP A 59 -4.87 -1.39 -12.21
N LEU A 60 -3.54 -1.32 -12.16
CA LEU A 60 -2.84 -0.05 -11.94
C LEU A 60 -3.21 1.02 -12.96
N GLY A 61 -3.27 0.66 -14.24
CA GLY A 61 -3.53 1.63 -15.32
C GLY A 61 -4.85 2.38 -15.13
N TRP A 62 -5.94 1.66 -14.88
CA TRP A 62 -7.23 2.30 -14.67
C TRP A 62 -7.33 3.02 -13.31
N MET A 63 -6.67 2.53 -12.26
CA MET A 63 -6.63 3.21 -10.95
C MET A 63 -5.95 4.57 -11.06
N VAL A 64 -4.81 4.63 -11.74
CA VAL A 64 -4.11 5.88 -12.04
C VAL A 64 -4.99 6.81 -12.88
N GLY A 65 -5.59 6.31 -13.94
CA GLY A 65 -6.50 7.08 -14.81
C GLY A 65 -7.68 7.70 -14.05
N VAL A 66 -8.16 7.03 -13.01
CA VAL A 66 -9.30 7.50 -12.20
C VAL A 66 -8.86 8.48 -11.11
N ALA A 67 -7.77 8.24 -10.39
CA ALA A 67 -7.48 8.92 -9.13
C ALA A 67 -6.19 9.77 -9.11
N ALA A 68 -5.25 9.60 -10.05
CA ALA A 68 -3.96 10.26 -9.99
C ALA A 68 -3.94 11.72 -10.50
N GLY A 69 -5.01 12.22 -11.11
CA GLY A 69 -5.03 13.54 -11.77
C GLY A 69 -4.54 14.70 -10.88
N ARG A 70 -4.94 14.74 -9.61
CA ARG A 70 -4.46 15.76 -8.66
C ARG A 70 -2.96 15.61 -8.36
N SER A 71 -2.51 14.37 -8.17
CA SER A 71 -1.11 14.06 -7.90
C SER A 71 -0.23 14.43 -9.09
N ARG A 72 -0.71 14.16 -10.31
CA ARG A 72 -0.06 14.55 -11.55
C ARG A 72 0.09 16.08 -11.67
N SER A 73 -1.02 16.81 -11.50
CA SER A 73 -0.98 18.28 -11.56
C SER A 73 -0.04 18.88 -10.51
N ALA A 74 -0.05 18.34 -9.30
CA ALA A 74 0.86 18.77 -8.25
C ALA A 74 2.33 18.45 -8.56
N ALA A 75 2.62 17.31 -9.20
CA ALA A 75 3.96 16.92 -9.63
C ALA A 75 4.49 17.88 -10.69
N VAL A 76 3.69 18.19 -11.73
CA VAL A 76 4.04 19.17 -12.79
C VAL A 76 4.27 20.56 -12.19
N GLY A 77 3.36 21.04 -11.34
CA GLY A 77 3.53 22.34 -10.67
C GLY A 77 4.79 22.40 -9.79
N ARG A 78 5.13 21.28 -9.12
CA ARG A 78 6.35 21.20 -8.33
C ARG A 78 7.61 21.22 -9.19
N LEU A 79 7.63 20.51 -10.32
CA LEU A 79 8.73 20.52 -11.27
C LEU A 79 8.95 21.93 -11.84
N ALA A 80 7.88 22.61 -12.25
CA ALA A 80 7.96 24.00 -12.71
C ALA A 80 8.55 24.94 -11.63
N ALA A 81 8.12 24.80 -10.38
CA ALA A 81 8.66 25.55 -9.24
C ALA A 81 10.14 25.24 -8.94
N LEU A 82 10.63 24.07 -9.36
CA LEU A 82 12.04 23.69 -9.28
C LEU A 82 12.84 24.09 -10.54
N GLY A 83 12.22 24.81 -11.49
CA GLY A 83 12.87 25.24 -12.73
C GLY A 83 13.03 24.16 -13.79
N VAL A 84 12.22 23.09 -13.72
CA VAL A 84 12.17 22.04 -14.76
C VAL A 84 11.01 22.37 -15.69
N ASP A 85 11.31 22.68 -16.92
CA ASP A 85 10.37 22.97 -17.99
C ASP A 85 9.90 21.72 -18.75
N ASP A 86 9.00 21.89 -19.71
CA ASP A 86 8.45 20.78 -20.49
C ASP A 86 9.55 20.08 -21.33
N ASP A 87 10.55 20.80 -21.82
CA ASP A 87 11.67 20.21 -22.56
C ASP A 87 12.54 19.34 -21.64
N GLY A 88 12.77 19.79 -20.41
CA GLY A 88 13.47 19.00 -19.38
C GLY A 88 12.71 17.74 -19.01
N ILE A 89 11.38 17.82 -18.86
CA ILE A 89 10.53 16.67 -18.62
C ILE A 89 10.57 15.71 -19.82
N ALA A 90 10.45 16.20 -21.05
CA ALA A 90 10.49 15.38 -22.25
C ALA A 90 11.84 14.67 -22.43
N ARG A 91 12.95 15.37 -22.14
CA ARG A 91 14.30 14.79 -22.16
C ARG A 91 14.43 13.68 -21.12
N ALA A 92 14.00 13.94 -19.88
CA ALA A 92 14.03 12.94 -18.80
C ALA A 92 13.19 11.71 -19.14
N HIS A 93 12.03 11.91 -19.75
CA HIS A 93 11.14 10.84 -20.20
C HIS A 93 11.81 9.94 -21.25
N ARG A 94 12.42 10.53 -22.30
CA ARG A 94 13.12 9.78 -23.34
C ARG A 94 14.23 8.91 -22.75
N ILE A 95 15.07 9.49 -21.90
CA ILE A 95 16.17 8.78 -21.24
C ILE A 95 15.63 7.64 -20.37
N LEU A 96 14.55 7.89 -19.62
CA LEU A 96 13.90 6.85 -18.81
C LEU A 96 13.49 5.66 -19.68
N LEU A 97 12.80 5.91 -20.81
CA LEU A 97 12.34 4.85 -21.72
C LEU A 97 13.48 4.02 -22.30
N GLU A 98 14.64 4.65 -22.58
CA GLU A 98 15.85 3.96 -23.02
C GLU A 98 16.41 3.04 -21.91
N GLU A 99 16.44 3.53 -20.67
CA GLU A 99 16.98 2.79 -19.53
C GLU A 99 16.11 1.62 -19.09
N ILE A 100 14.80 1.75 -19.18
CA ILE A 100 13.83 0.70 -18.82
C ILE A 100 13.28 -0.04 -20.07
N ALA A 101 14.00 -0.02 -21.18
CA ALA A 101 13.57 -0.71 -22.39
C ALA A 101 13.47 -2.24 -22.15
N GLY A 102 12.48 -2.88 -22.77
CA GLY A 102 12.18 -4.29 -22.51
C GLY A 102 11.71 -4.51 -21.07
N THR A 103 12.32 -5.45 -20.38
CA THR A 103 12.03 -5.83 -18.99
C THR A 103 13.13 -5.38 -18.02
N ARG A 104 13.94 -4.41 -18.41
CA ARG A 104 15.01 -3.90 -17.54
C ARG A 104 14.45 -3.19 -16.32
N VAL A 105 14.98 -3.55 -15.17
CA VAL A 105 14.69 -2.92 -13.89
C VAL A 105 15.83 -1.98 -13.52
N ARG A 106 15.53 -0.77 -13.11
CA ARG A 106 16.51 0.24 -12.69
C ARG A 106 16.18 0.78 -11.31
N THR A 107 17.18 0.89 -10.47
CA THR A 107 17.03 1.61 -9.19
C THR A 107 16.88 3.11 -9.43
N ARG A 108 16.34 3.83 -8.44
CA ARG A 108 16.29 5.29 -8.49
C ARG A 108 17.68 5.91 -8.71
N ALA A 109 18.70 5.39 -8.04
CA ALA A 109 20.06 5.89 -8.16
C ALA A 109 20.55 5.78 -9.61
N GLN A 110 20.42 4.60 -10.23
CA GLN A 110 20.80 4.37 -11.62
C GLN A 110 20.08 5.31 -12.59
N LEU A 111 18.76 5.52 -12.40
CA LEU A 111 18.01 6.46 -13.24
C LEU A 111 18.49 7.91 -13.06
N GLN A 112 18.75 8.34 -11.82
CA GLN A 112 19.25 9.68 -11.56
C GLN A 112 20.66 9.88 -12.08
N ASP A 113 21.53 8.88 -11.98
CA ASP A 113 22.89 8.94 -12.54
C ASP A 113 22.86 9.04 -14.06
N ARG A 114 21.98 8.29 -14.71
CA ARG A 114 21.80 8.38 -16.16
C ARG A 114 21.25 9.75 -16.60
N TRP A 115 20.24 10.27 -15.91
CA TRP A 115 19.74 11.62 -16.16
C TRP A 115 20.83 12.68 -16.03
N ARG A 116 21.62 12.62 -14.97
CA ARG A 116 22.74 13.54 -14.74
C ARG A 116 23.79 13.46 -15.85
N ALA A 117 24.13 12.25 -16.29
CA ALA A 117 25.09 12.03 -17.38
C ALA A 117 24.61 12.62 -18.71
N GLU A 118 23.30 12.70 -18.93
CA GLU A 118 22.65 13.30 -20.11
C GLU A 118 22.26 14.78 -19.91
N GLY A 119 22.80 15.44 -18.87
CA GLY A 119 22.54 16.85 -18.60
C GLY A 119 21.16 17.20 -18.05
N VAL A 120 20.41 16.24 -17.53
CA VAL A 120 19.17 16.52 -16.78
C VAL A 120 19.54 16.80 -15.32
N GLU A 121 19.14 17.97 -14.82
CA GLU A 121 19.39 18.37 -13.44
C GLU A 121 18.50 17.56 -12.49
N VAL A 122 19.10 16.87 -11.53
CA VAL A 122 18.42 15.96 -10.60
C VAL A 122 18.54 16.38 -9.12
N SER A 123 19.33 17.41 -8.82
CA SER A 123 19.55 17.92 -7.47
C SER A 123 18.26 18.56 -6.89
N GLU A 124 18.30 18.94 -5.62
CA GLU A 124 17.20 19.62 -4.91
C GLU A 124 15.82 18.93 -5.05
N GLY A 125 15.84 17.61 -5.23
CA GLY A 125 14.62 16.81 -5.37
C GLY A 125 14.03 16.72 -6.78
N ARG A 126 14.62 17.37 -7.80
CA ARG A 126 14.15 17.31 -9.20
C ARG A 126 14.05 15.88 -9.70
N GLY A 127 15.11 15.08 -9.53
CA GLY A 127 15.11 13.66 -9.94
C GLY A 127 14.03 12.82 -9.26
N TYR A 128 13.69 13.13 -8.00
CA TYR A 128 12.56 12.49 -7.33
C TYR A 128 11.23 12.86 -7.98
N HIS A 129 11.00 14.16 -8.23
CA HIS A 129 9.74 14.62 -8.79
C HIS A 129 9.53 14.22 -10.25
N LEU A 130 10.61 14.12 -11.04
CA LEU A 130 10.58 13.54 -12.40
C LEU A 130 10.12 12.09 -12.35
N LEU A 131 10.76 11.25 -11.53
CA LEU A 131 10.37 9.85 -11.39
C LEU A 131 8.94 9.71 -10.85
N TYR A 132 8.57 10.54 -9.87
CA TYR A 132 7.22 10.57 -9.32
C TYR A 132 6.17 10.91 -10.39
N LEU A 133 6.45 11.89 -11.26
CA LEU A 133 5.57 12.22 -12.39
C LEU A 133 5.33 11.01 -13.29
N PHE A 134 6.38 10.30 -13.70
CA PHE A 134 6.27 9.14 -14.59
C PHE A 134 5.55 7.95 -13.94
N VAL A 135 5.63 7.82 -12.62
CA VAL A 135 4.87 6.79 -11.89
C VAL A 135 3.39 7.17 -11.77
N VAL A 136 3.05 8.43 -11.46
CA VAL A 136 1.64 8.86 -11.39
C VAL A 136 0.99 8.99 -12.77
N ASP A 137 1.79 8.98 -13.85
CA ASP A 137 1.31 8.81 -15.22
C ASP A 137 1.08 7.33 -15.59
N GLY A 138 1.41 6.39 -14.70
CA GLY A 138 1.25 4.95 -14.94
C GLY A 138 2.33 4.35 -15.86
N LEU A 139 3.33 5.13 -16.28
CA LEU A 139 4.39 4.68 -17.19
C LEU A 139 5.31 3.64 -16.54
N VAL A 140 5.62 3.83 -15.26
CA VAL A 140 6.52 2.95 -14.50
C VAL A 140 5.89 2.50 -13.20
N SER A 141 6.26 1.31 -12.75
CA SER A 141 5.91 0.78 -11.44
C SER A 141 7.15 0.22 -10.74
N GLN A 142 7.07 0.08 -9.42
CA GLN A 142 8.10 -0.62 -8.65
C GLN A 142 7.82 -2.12 -8.66
N VAL A 143 8.86 -2.90 -8.95
CA VAL A 143 8.83 -4.36 -9.08
C VAL A 143 10.05 -4.97 -8.38
N ASP A 144 9.97 -6.25 -8.05
CA ASP A 144 11.13 -7.02 -7.60
C ASP A 144 11.75 -7.71 -8.83
N GLY A 145 12.87 -7.18 -9.32
CA GLY A 145 13.57 -7.76 -10.47
C GLY A 145 14.69 -8.69 -10.05
N THR A 146 14.93 -9.75 -10.85
CA THR A 146 16.15 -10.54 -10.81
C THR A 146 17.24 -9.82 -11.62
N GLY A 147 17.73 -8.70 -11.12
CA GLY A 147 18.78 -7.91 -11.76
C GLY A 147 20.10 -8.12 -11.05
N SER A 148 21.03 -8.81 -11.68
CA SER A 148 22.44 -8.72 -11.36
C SER A 148 22.90 -7.29 -11.61
N GLU A 149 23.67 -6.72 -10.65
CA GLU A 149 24.37 -5.47 -10.65
C GLU A 149 23.63 -4.26 -10.06
N GLY A 150 23.89 -3.99 -8.78
CA GLY A 150 23.62 -2.73 -8.14
C GLY A 150 23.25 -2.81 -6.67
N THR A 151 24.24 -3.06 -5.82
CA THR A 151 24.14 -2.76 -4.38
C THR A 151 24.10 -1.24 -4.20
N GLY A 152 22.89 -0.68 -4.13
CA GLY A 152 22.66 0.72 -3.78
C GLY A 152 21.82 0.82 -2.51
N PRO A 153 22.02 1.86 -1.67
CA PRO A 153 21.25 2.04 -0.45
C PRO A 153 19.76 2.22 -0.73
N GLY A 154 18.95 1.59 0.11
CA GLY A 154 17.49 1.53 -0.01
C GLY A 154 16.83 2.89 -0.24
N ASN A 155 15.76 2.85 -1.03
CA ASN A 155 14.97 3.97 -1.51
C ASN A 155 14.24 4.72 -0.37
N THR A 156 14.85 5.74 0.20
CA THR A 156 14.23 6.66 1.16
C THR A 156 13.79 7.94 0.45
N GLY A 157 12.48 8.09 0.20
CA GLY A 157 11.90 9.38 -0.21
C GLY A 157 11.76 10.34 0.97
N PRO A 158 11.58 11.67 0.75
CA PRO A 158 11.28 12.59 1.82
C PRO A 158 9.95 12.19 2.48
N GLY A 159 10.01 11.79 3.74
CA GLY A 159 8.91 11.24 4.53
C GLY A 159 9.14 9.82 5.05
N ASN A 160 10.17 9.11 4.60
CA ASN A 160 10.51 7.78 5.10
C ASN A 160 11.79 7.80 5.92
N THR A 161 11.71 8.21 7.19
CA THR A 161 12.76 8.01 8.19
C THR A 161 12.68 6.58 8.76
N GLY A 162 12.74 5.59 7.87
CA GLY A 162 12.81 4.18 8.24
C GLY A 162 14.27 3.73 8.25
N SER A 163 14.72 3.32 9.43
CA SER A 163 16.00 2.68 9.74
C SER A 163 16.55 1.83 8.60
N GLY A 164 17.73 2.19 8.09
CA GLY A 164 18.45 1.42 7.09
C GLY A 164 18.79 0.02 7.60
N SER A 165 18.36 -1.00 6.89
CA SER A 165 18.96 -2.33 7.00
C SER A 165 20.06 -2.41 5.96
N THR A 166 21.29 -2.34 6.43
CA THR A 166 22.47 -2.74 5.70
C THR A 166 22.53 -4.26 5.66
N GLY A 167 22.58 -4.82 4.46
CA GLY A 167 23.14 -6.16 4.24
C GLY A 167 22.17 -7.20 3.74
N SER A 168 22.56 -7.72 2.63
CA SER A 168 22.36 -9.06 2.03
C SER A 168 21.46 -9.16 0.81
N ASP A 169 21.94 -9.90 -0.14
CA ASP A 169 21.46 -10.43 -1.41
C ASP A 169 19.93 -10.69 -1.50
N GLY A 170 19.14 -9.63 -1.44
CA GLY A 170 17.71 -9.69 -1.70
C GLY A 170 17.37 -9.15 -3.10
N PRO A 171 16.20 -9.49 -3.67
CA PRO A 171 15.80 -9.00 -4.97
C PRO A 171 15.85 -7.48 -5.01
N VAL A 172 16.43 -6.93 -6.08
CA VAL A 172 16.58 -5.48 -6.28
C VAL A 172 15.21 -4.86 -6.51
N HIS A 173 14.78 -4.05 -5.57
CA HIS A 173 13.56 -3.28 -5.72
C HIS A 173 13.82 -2.09 -6.63
N GLY A 174 13.26 -2.10 -7.84
CA GLY A 174 13.51 -1.11 -8.86
C GLY A 174 12.27 -0.69 -9.64
N PHE A 175 12.49 0.11 -10.65
CA PHE A 175 11.46 0.63 -11.55
C PHE A 175 11.57 -0.06 -12.91
N ALA A 176 10.42 -0.51 -13.43
CA ALA A 176 10.28 -1.08 -14.77
C ALA A 176 9.18 -0.34 -15.54
N HIS A 177 9.22 -0.41 -16.86
CA HIS A 177 8.11 0.04 -17.69
C HIS A 177 6.88 -0.83 -17.40
N HIS A 178 5.80 -0.23 -16.93
CA HIS A 178 4.65 -0.95 -16.40
C HIS A 178 4.09 -1.97 -17.41
N ASP A 179 3.61 -1.53 -18.56
CA ASP A 179 2.95 -2.40 -19.53
C ASP A 179 3.89 -3.50 -20.10
N ARG A 180 5.17 -3.17 -20.31
CA ARG A 180 6.14 -4.15 -20.81
C ARG A 180 6.47 -5.21 -19.77
N TRP A 181 6.55 -4.82 -18.51
CA TRP A 181 6.74 -5.73 -17.40
C TRP A 181 5.56 -6.71 -17.28
N LEU A 182 4.33 -6.20 -17.32
CA LEU A 182 3.12 -7.01 -17.30
C LEU A 182 3.07 -7.97 -18.48
N ALA A 183 3.29 -7.48 -19.70
CA ALA A 183 3.24 -8.29 -20.91
C ALA A 183 4.28 -9.43 -20.90
N ALA A 184 5.50 -9.16 -20.42
CA ALA A 184 6.54 -10.18 -20.31
C ALA A 184 6.22 -11.27 -19.27
N ASN A 185 5.38 -10.97 -18.31
CA ASN A 185 4.92 -11.90 -17.28
C ASN A 185 3.51 -12.49 -17.57
N GLY A 186 2.95 -12.22 -18.75
CA GLY A 186 1.64 -12.74 -19.14
C GLY A 186 0.44 -12.09 -18.42
N VAL A 187 0.65 -10.96 -17.75
CA VAL A 187 -0.41 -10.20 -17.08
C VAL A 187 -1.05 -9.26 -18.09
N VAL A 188 -2.37 -9.34 -18.23
CA VAL A 188 -3.14 -8.50 -19.17
C VAL A 188 -3.77 -7.32 -18.43
N PRO A 189 -3.39 -6.07 -18.76
CA PRO A 189 -4.00 -4.88 -18.17
C PRO A 189 -5.51 -4.83 -18.44
N ARG A 190 -6.27 -4.41 -17.43
CA ARG A 190 -7.72 -4.19 -17.54
C ARG A 190 -7.99 -2.73 -17.88
N SER A 191 -9.03 -2.50 -18.70
CA SER A 191 -9.40 -1.17 -19.19
C SER A 191 -10.92 -0.94 -19.05
N PRO A 192 -11.48 -0.91 -17.82
CA PRO A 192 -12.88 -0.57 -17.60
C PRO A 192 -13.15 0.91 -17.95
N THR A 193 -14.39 1.27 -18.24
CA THR A 193 -14.77 2.69 -18.29
C THR A 193 -14.57 3.33 -16.92
N ARG A 194 -14.52 4.67 -16.86
CA ARG A 194 -14.36 5.38 -15.57
C ARG A 194 -15.44 4.99 -14.56
N GLU A 195 -16.68 4.91 -14.99
CA GLU A 195 -17.83 4.55 -14.16
C GLU A 195 -17.70 3.13 -13.63
N GLN A 196 -17.35 2.17 -14.50
CA GLN A 196 -17.12 0.78 -14.13
C GLN A 196 -15.95 0.67 -13.15
N ALA A 197 -14.85 1.39 -13.39
CA ALA A 197 -13.67 1.40 -12.53
C ALA A 197 -13.99 1.90 -11.11
N VAL A 198 -14.70 3.02 -10.99
CA VAL A 198 -15.06 3.57 -9.68
C VAL A 198 -16.05 2.65 -8.96
N ALA A 199 -17.04 2.10 -9.66
CA ALA A 199 -18.01 1.17 -9.10
C ALA A 199 -17.33 -0.10 -8.58
N GLU A 200 -16.47 -0.72 -9.37
CA GLU A 200 -15.72 -1.91 -8.97
C GLU A 200 -14.78 -1.61 -7.79
N TRP A 201 -14.09 -0.47 -7.82
CA TRP A 201 -13.17 -0.11 -6.72
C TRP A 201 -13.93 0.10 -5.41
N LEU A 202 -15.07 0.78 -5.46
CA LEU A 202 -15.94 0.96 -4.31
C LEU A 202 -16.46 -0.38 -3.78
N GLU A 203 -16.95 -1.26 -4.66
CA GLU A 203 -17.41 -2.59 -4.24
C GLU A 203 -16.31 -3.39 -3.55
N ARG A 204 -15.10 -3.45 -4.14
CA ARG A 204 -13.95 -4.13 -3.55
C ARG A 204 -13.56 -3.52 -2.19
N PHE A 205 -13.65 -2.18 -2.06
CA PHE A 205 -13.41 -1.52 -0.79
C PHE A 205 -14.46 -1.93 0.26
N LEU A 206 -15.74 -1.79 -0.04
CA LEU A 206 -16.81 -2.08 0.90
C LEU A 206 -16.86 -3.57 1.30
N ARG A 207 -16.53 -4.49 0.38
CA ARG A 207 -16.41 -5.92 0.68
C ARG A 207 -15.22 -6.24 1.59
N SER A 208 -14.13 -5.51 1.49
CA SER A 208 -12.89 -5.79 2.24
C SER A 208 -12.76 -4.99 3.54
N HIS A 209 -13.41 -3.83 3.62
CA HIS A 209 -13.38 -2.92 4.78
C HIS A 209 -14.73 -2.87 5.52
N GLY A 210 -15.76 -3.52 4.98
CA GLY A 210 -17.09 -3.46 5.57
C GLY A 210 -17.19 -4.11 6.96
N PRO A 211 -18.12 -3.61 7.81
CA PRO A 211 -19.04 -2.50 7.55
C PRO A 211 -18.33 -1.14 7.43
N ALA A 212 -18.47 -0.48 6.27
CA ALA A 212 -17.83 0.80 5.98
C ALA A 212 -18.80 1.72 5.22
N ARG A 213 -18.48 3.02 5.20
CA ARG A 213 -19.31 4.02 4.52
C ARG A 213 -18.68 4.42 3.17
N ALA A 214 -19.50 4.91 2.27
CA ALA A 214 -19.02 5.49 1.01
C ALA A 214 -18.10 6.71 1.25
N GLU A 215 -18.28 7.44 2.35
CA GLU A 215 -17.42 8.53 2.78
C GLU A 215 -16.01 8.04 3.13
N ASP A 216 -15.85 6.85 3.70
CA ASP A 216 -14.55 6.24 3.96
C ASP A 216 -13.82 5.97 2.65
N PHE A 217 -14.50 5.38 1.66
CA PHE A 217 -13.95 5.17 0.31
C PHE A 217 -13.55 6.49 -0.35
N ARG A 218 -14.43 7.51 -0.30
CA ARG A 218 -14.15 8.85 -0.83
C ARG A 218 -12.89 9.44 -0.21
N ARG A 219 -12.76 9.35 1.11
CA ARG A 219 -11.59 9.83 1.83
C ARG A 219 -10.34 9.01 1.48
N TRP A 220 -10.49 7.68 1.40
CA TRP A 220 -9.41 6.75 1.13
C TRP A 220 -8.85 6.91 -0.29
N THR A 221 -9.69 7.12 -1.30
CA THR A 221 -9.25 7.34 -2.69
C THR A 221 -8.94 8.80 -3.02
N GLY A 222 -9.57 9.76 -2.33
CA GLY A 222 -9.57 11.17 -2.69
C GLY A 222 -10.52 11.51 -3.85
N LEU A 223 -11.36 10.57 -4.29
CA LEU A 223 -12.32 10.80 -5.37
C LEU A 223 -13.43 11.79 -4.95
N PRO A 224 -13.94 12.60 -5.87
CA PRO A 224 -15.04 13.52 -5.57
C PRO A 224 -16.37 12.78 -5.38
N LEU A 225 -17.26 13.33 -4.58
CA LEU A 225 -18.55 12.72 -4.27
C LEU A 225 -19.41 12.45 -5.51
N ARG A 226 -19.29 13.29 -6.56
CA ARG A 226 -19.97 13.11 -7.84
C ARG A 226 -19.60 11.80 -8.56
N ASP A 227 -18.43 11.23 -8.30
CA ASP A 227 -18.00 9.95 -8.85
C ASP A 227 -18.43 8.79 -7.94
N VAL A 228 -18.40 8.99 -6.61
CA VAL A 228 -18.69 7.94 -5.63
C VAL A 228 -20.18 7.64 -5.49
N ARG A 229 -21.05 8.65 -5.59
CA ARG A 229 -22.50 8.46 -5.41
C ARG A 229 -23.12 7.57 -6.49
N PRO A 230 -22.91 7.79 -7.81
CA PRO A 230 -23.40 6.88 -8.83
C PRO A 230 -22.78 5.47 -8.74
N ALA A 231 -21.52 5.39 -8.31
CA ALA A 231 -20.86 4.11 -8.11
C ALA A 231 -21.55 3.30 -6.99
N LEU A 232 -21.94 3.95 -5.88
CA LEU A 232 -22.69 3.27 -4.82
C LEU A 232 -24.05 2.78 -5.30
N GLU A 233 -24.79 3.60 -6.05
CA GLU A 233 -26.07 3.20 -6.64
C GLU A 233 -25.91 1.95 -7.52
N ALA A 234 -24.85 1.89 -8.32
CA ALA A 234 -24.58 0.76 -9.22
C ALA A 234 -24.20 -0.54 -8.48
N VAL A 235 -23.65 -0.47 -7.27
CA VAL A 235 -23.16 -1.67 -6.54
C VAL A 235 -23.98 -2.04 -5.31
N SER A 236 -24.86 -1.16 -4.82
CA SER A 236 -25.62 -1.34 -3.59
C SER A 236 -26.43 -2.65 -3.55
N GLY A 237 -27.00 -3.08 -4.66
CA GLY A 237 -27.72 -4.34 -4.76
C GLY A 237 -26.88 -5.62 -4.59
N ARG A 238 -25.55 -5.50 -4.57
CA ARG A 238 -24.60 -6.60 -4.37
C ARG A 238 -23.95 -6.57 -2.99
N LEU A 239 -24.37 -5.66 -2.13
CA LEU A 239 -23.81 -5.44 -0.80
C LEU A 239 -24.90 -5.58 0.26
N GLU A 240 -24.49 -5.92 1.47
CA GLU A 240 -25.35 -5.89 2.65
C GLU A 240 -25.30 -4.50 3.28
N ALA A 241 -26.48 -3.95 3.58
CA ALA A 241 -26.63 -2.65 4.23
C ALA A 241 -26.95 -2.83 5.72
N VAL A 242 -26.21 -2.14 6.58
CA VAL A 242 -26.43 -2.13 8.02
C VAL A 242 -26.63 -0.71 8.50
N SER A 243 -27.69 -0.45 9.27
CA SER A 243 -27.92 0.85 9.90
C SER A 243 -27.30 0.86 11.30
N PHE A 244 -26.45 1.84 11.58
CA PHE A 244 -25.88 2.04 12.90
C PHE A 244 -25.73 3.55 13.16
N ASP A 245 -26.23 4.01 14.32
CA ASP A 245 -26.19 5.42 14.76
C ASP A 245 -26.67 6.41 13.67
N GLY A 246 -27.79 6.07 13.02
CA GLY A 246 -28.41 6.90 11.98
C GLY A 246 -27.66 6.95 10.65
N ALA A 247 -26.56 6.19 10.49
CA ALA A 247 -25.79 6.08 9.26
C ALA A 247 -25.90 4.69 8.63
N THR A 248 -25.80 4.65 7.29
CA THR A 248 -25.78 3.38 6.55
C THR A 248 -24.33 2.97 6.28
N TYR A 249 -24.03 1.73 6.64
CA TYR A 249 -22.78 1.04 6.39
C TYR A 249 -23.02 -0.10 5.41
N TRP A 250 -22.03 -0.41 4.62
CA TRP A 250 -22.07 -1.43 3.58
C TRP A 250 -20.98 -2.46 3.79
N MET A 251 -21.28 -3.72 3.51
CA MET A 251 -20.32 -4.81 3.65
C MET A 251 -20.59 -5.93 2.65
N ASP A 252 -19.67 -6.89 2.59
CA ASP A 252 -19.88 -8.14 1.88
C ASP A 252 -21.05 -8.92 2.50
N PRO A 253 -22.02 -9.40 1.71
CA PRO A 253 -23.18 -10.13 2.23
C PRO A 253 -22.80 -11.40 3.03
N GLY A 254 -21.68 -12.03 2.69
CA GLY A 254 -21.17 -13.19 3.41
C GLY A 254 -20.36 -12.87 4.67
N ALA A 255 -20.19 -11.58 5.04
CA ALA A 255 -19.38 -11.21 6.20
C ALA A 255 -19.95 -11.71 7.53
N PRO A 256 -21.28 -11.66 7.80
CA PRO A 256 -21.87 -12.20 9.01
C PRO A 256 -21.63 -13.71 9.17
N ASP A 257 -21.82 -14.48 8.10
CA ASP A 257 -21.62 -15.93 8.11
C ASP A 257 -20.15 -16.30 8.37
N ARG A 258 -19.22 -15.58 7.73
CA ARG A 258 -17.77 -15.78 7.99
C ARG A 258 -17.41 -15.44 9.44
N LEU A 259 -18.00 -14.40 10.01
CA LEU A 259 -17.79 -14.05 11.41
C LEU A 259 -18.34 -15.13 12.34
N ALA A 260 -19.53 -15.65 12.07
CA ALA A 260 -20.13 -16.73 12.83
C ALA A 260 -19.29 -18.01 12.74
N ALA A 261 -18.83 -18.37 11.54
CA ALA A 261 -17.95 -19.53 11.31
C ALA A 261 -16.58 -19.40 11.98
N ALA A 262 -16.06 -18.18 12.07
CA ALA A 262 -14.79 -17.91 12.76
C ALA A 262 -14.88 -18.22 14.27
N GLY A 263 -16.04 -18.05 14.89
CA GLY A 263 -16.27 -18.35 16.29
C GLY A 263 -15.22 -17.74 17.23
N ARG A 264 -14.58 -18.56 18.07
CA ARG A 264 -13.55 -18.09 19.01
C ARG A 264 -12.27 -17.59 18.32
N SER A 265 -12.04 -17.93 17.06
CA SER A 265 -10.86 -17.42 16.34
C SER A 265 -10.99 -15.92 16.01
N ALA A 266 -12.21 -15.38 15.95
CA ALA A 266 -12.46 -13.95 15.83
C ALA A 266 -11.93 -13.14 17.04
N ASP A 267 -11.79 -13.78 18.21
CA ASP A 267 -11.21 -13.20 19.43
C ASP A 267 -9.67 -13.29 19.46
N ALA A 268 -9.01 -13.79 18.41
CA ALA A 268 -7.58 -13.92 18.39
C ALA A 268 -6.88 -12.55 18.47
N VAL A 269 -5.71 -12.54 19.12
CA VAL A 269 -4.83 -11.36 19.08
C VAL A 269 -4.18 -11.30 17.72
N LEU A 270 -4.26 -10.13 17.08
CA LEU A 270 -3.61 -9.81 15.81
C LEU A 270 -2.47 -8.83 16.05
N LEU A 271 -1.34 -9.07 15.39
CA LEU A 271 -0.22 -8.13 15.31
C LEU A 271 -0.22 -7.50 13.93
N LEU A 272 -0.66 -6.24 13.84
CA LEU A 272 -0.73 -5.53 12.58
C LEU A 272 0.52 -4.67 12.38
N PRO A 273 1.07 -4.62 11.17
CA PRO A 273 2.16 -3.72 10.82
C PRO A 273 1.80 -2.24 10.95
N GLY A 274 2.78 -1.37 10.78
CA GLY A 274 2.52 0.06 10.58
C GLY A 274 1.81 0.30 9.24
N PHE A 275 1.03 1.36 9.17
CA PHE A 275 0.25 1.70 7.96
C PHE A 275 -0.75 0.62 7.51
N ASP A 276 -1.22 -0.23 8.43
CA ASP A 276 -2.19 -1.26 8.08
C ASP A 276 -3.58 -0.68 7.78
N GLU A 277 -4.25 -1.23 6.77
CA GLU A 277 -5.57 -0.79 6.30
C GLU A 277 -6.67 -0.90 7.36
N TYR A 278 -6.48 -1.72 8.39
CA TYR A 278 -7.39 -1.80 9.53
C TYR A 278 -7.65 -0.44 10.21
N LEU A 279 -6.67 0.47 10.13
CA LEU A 279 -6.79 1.84 10.62
C LEU A 279 -6.82 2.88 9.50
N LEU A 280 -6.10 2.64 8.41
CA LEU A 280 -6.00 3.61 7.32
C LEU A 280 -7.23 3.67 6.44
N GLY A 281 -7.96 2.58 6.31
CA GLY A 281 -9.17 2.47 5.50
C GLY A 281 -10.30 3.39 5.96
N TYR A 282 -10.27 3.90 7.19
CA TYR A 282 -11.40 4.60 7.81
C TYR A 282 -11.08 6.05 8.16
N GLY A 283 -12.09 6.91 8.00
CA GLY A 283 -12.06 8.29 8.46
C GLY A 283 -12.23 8.38 9.97
N ASP A 284 -13.27 7.75 10.48
CA ASP A 284 -13.52 7.54 11.90
C ASP A 284 -12.94 6.19 12.32
N ARG A 285 -12.12 6.20 13.35
CA ARG A 285 -11.45 5.02 13.91
C ARG A 285 -11.95 4.66 15.31
N SER A 286 -13.02 5.30 15.77
CA SER A 286 -13.59 5.10 17.10
C SER A 286 -14.02 3.64 17.36
N HIS A 287 -14.37 2.91 16.30
CA HIS A 287 -14.64 1.48 16.34
C HIS A 287 -13.43 0.63 16.80
N ALA A 288 -12.21 1.10 16.54
CA ALA A 288 -10.97 0.36 16.82
C ALA A 288 -10.09 1.02 17.88
N VAL A 289 -10.19 2.34 18.07
CA VAL A 289 -9.28 3.13 18.91
C VAL A 289 -10.07 4.13 19.73
N ASP A 290 -9.84 4.15 21.04
CA ASP A 290 -10.37 5.20 21.89
C ASP A 290 -9.66 6.54 21.58
N SER A 291 -10.38 7.66 21.68
CA SER A 291 -9.87 8.99 21.37
C SER A 291 -8.54 9.29 22.07
N ASP A 292 -8.44 8.93 23.35
CA ASP A 292 -7.29 9.20 24.22
C ASP A 292 -6.03 8.40 23.77
N HIS A 293 -6.20 7.35 22.99
CA HIS A 293 -5.11 6.52 22.50
C HIS A 293 -4.67 6.88 21.07
N SER A 294 -5.40 7.73 20.37
CA SER A 294 -5.11 8.08 18.97
C SER A 294 -3.70 8.66 18.79
N GLY A 295 -3.26 9.53 19.71
CA GLY A 295 -1.91 10.09 19.72
C GLY A 295 -0.79 9.08 19.99
N LEU A 296 -1.11 7.91 20.60
CA LEU A 296 -0.15 6.83 20.81
C LEU A 296 0.10 6.03 19.53
N ILE A 297 -0.86 6.01 18.62
CA ILE A 297 -0.79 5.30 17.33
C ILE A 297 -0.15 6.18 16.27
N VAL A 298 -0.51 7.49 16.23
CA VAL A 298 0.06 8.47 15.29
C VAL A 298 0.65 9.64 16.08
N PRO A 299 1.87 9.49 16.61
CA PRO A 299 2.49 10.53 17.44
C PRO A 299 2.60 11.86 16.68
N GLY A 300 2.15 12.94 17.33
CA GLY A 300 2.22 14.26 16.74
C GLY A 300 1.40 14.44 15.46
N ASN A 301 0.48 13.54 15.17
CA ASN A 301 -0.35 13.53 13.96
C ASN A 301 0.48 13.67 12.65
N ASN A 302 1.69 13.11 12.65
CA ASN A 302 2.66 13.22 11.53
C ASN A 302 2.39 12.26 10.37
N GLY A 303 1.27 11.52 10.40
CA GLY A 303 0.89 10.53 9.39
C GLY A 303 1.66 9.21 9.46
N VAL A 304 2.55 9.01 10.44
CA VAL A 304 3.28 7.75 10.64
C VAL A 304 2.52 6.85 11.61
N PHE A 305 1.90 5.82 11.08
CA PHE A 305 1.14 4.85 11.88
C PHE A 305 2.05 3.77 12.47
N ARG A 306 2.00 3.63 13.79
CA ARG A 306 2.71 2.57 14.51
C ARG A 306 2.09 1.20 14.28
N ARG A 307 2.87 0.15 14.52
CA ARG A 307 2.41 -1.23 14.56
C ARG A 307 1.49 -1.42 15.76
N THR A 308 0.36 -2.13 15.57
CA THR A 308 -0.69 -2.23 16.58
C THR A 308 -0.99 -3.67 16.96
N VAL A 309 -1.34 -3.87 18.23
CA VAL A 309 -1.92 -5.12 18.75
C VAL A 309 -3.42 -4.94 18.79
N VAL A 310 -4.14 -5.77 18.05
CA VAL A 310 -5.61 -5.78 18.03
C VAL A 310 -6.14 -7.01 18.77
N HIS A 311 -7.11 -6.82 19.64
CA HIS A 311 -7.83 -7.89 20.32
C HIS A 311 -9.30 -7.51 20.40
N ARG A 312 -10.19 -8.41 19.92
CA ARG A 312 -11.64 -8.17 19.86
C ARG A 312 -11.98 -6.83 19.19
N SER A 313 -11.43 -6.63 18.02
CA SER A 313 -11.59 -5.42 17.20
C SER A 313 -11.09 -4.10 17.82
N ARG A 314 -10.44 -4.13 19.00
CA ARG A 314 -9.88 -2.94 19.64
C ARG A 314 -8.35 -2.98 19.63
N VAL A 315 -7.73 -1.84 19.36
CA VAL A 315 -6.28 -1.66 19.55
C VAL A 315 -6.00 -1.54 21.03
N VAL A 316 -5.18 -2.46 21.56
CA VAL A 316 -4.85 -2.55 23.00
C VAL A 316 -3.42 -2.17 23.32
N ALA A 317 -2.54 -2.11 22.31
CA ALA A 317 -1.13 -1.74 22.47
C ALA A 317 -0.52 -1.32 21.13
N THR A 318 0.62 -0.67 21.16
CA THR A 318 1.57 -0.66 20.05
C THR A 318 2.67 -1.72 20.30
N TRP A 319 3.38 -2.11 19.22
CA TRP A 319 4.44 -3.10 19.34
C TRP A 319 5.63 -2.82 18.43
N ARG A 320 6.79 -3.41 18.77
CA ARG A 320 7.99 -3.41 17.93
C ARG A 320 8.76 -4.71 18.08
N THR A 321 9.56 -5.04 17.07
CA THR A 321 10.53 -6.11 17.14
C THR A 321 11.85 -5.59 17.68
N VAL A 322 12.49 -6.31 18.60
CA VAL A 322 13.83 -6.03 19.11
C VAL A 322 14.71 -7.25 18.89
N GLY A 323 15.98 -7.01 18.59
CA GLY A 323 16.93 -8.06 18.23
C GLY A 323 16.79 -8.52 16.78
N SER A 324 17.63 -9.45 16.38
CA SER A 324 17.69 -9.99 15.01
C SER A 324 17.86 -11.51 15.02
N GLY A 325 17.49 -12.15 13.89
CA GLY A 325 17.58 -13.61 13.73
C GLY A 325 16.85 -14.36 14.85
N GLY A 326 17.44 -15.41 15.38
CA GLY A 326 16.85 -16.23 16.44
C GLY A 326 16.69 -15.52 17.79
N ARG A 327 17.25 -14.32 17.96
CA ARG A 327 17.10 -13.49 19.18
C ARG A 327 16.01 -12.45 19.08
N ARG A 328 15.18 -12.50 18.03
CA ARG A 328 14.05 -11.60 17.87
C ARG A 328 13.02 -11.79 19.00
N ARG A 329 12.61 -10.69 19.60
CA ARG A 329 11.53 -10.65 20.58
C ARG A 329 10.58 -9.49 20.30
N ILE A 330 9.36 -9.60 20.77
CA ILE A 330 8.38 -8.53 20.74
C ILE A 330 8.48 -7.67 21.98
N GLU A 331 8.43 -6.37 21.81
CA GLU A 331 8.16 -5.40 22.87
C GLU A 331 6.84 -4.71 22.59
N THR A 332 6.00 -4.59 23.62
CA THR A 332 4.70 -3.94 23.54
C THR A 332 4.64 -2.73 24.44
N ALA A 333 3.96 -1.68 23.99
CA ALA A 333 3.56 -0.53 24.81
C ALA A 333 2.04 -0.57 24.95
N PRO A 334 1.50 -1.22 25.99
CA PRO A 334 0.07 -1.38 26.19
C PRO A 334 -0.57 -0.07 26.64
N PHE A 335 -1.85 0.13 26.27
CA PHE A 335 -2.64 1.31 26.66
C PHE A 335 -3.26 1.16 28.04
N ALA A 336 -3.43 -0.09 28.49
CA ALA A 336 -3.85 -0.48 29.83
C ALA A 336 -3.19 -1.80 30.19
N THR A 337 -3.33 -2.25 31.45
CA THR A 337 -2.78 -3.55 31.90
C THR A 337 -3.31 -4.69 31.03
N LEU A 338 -2.40 -5.43 30.39
CA LEU A 338 -2.75 -6.60 29.59
C LEU A 338 -3.18 -7.75 30.49
N SER A 339 -4.27 -8.40 30.11
CA SER A 339 -4.66 -9.67 30.75
C SER A 339 -3.70 -10.81 30.37
N GLY A 340 -3.65 -11.87 31.15
CA GLY A 340 -2.86 -13.07 30.85
C GLY A 340 -3.23 -13.69 29.49
N ARG A 341 -4.51 -13.63 29.10
CA ARG A 341 -4.98 -14.09 27.79
C ARG A 341 -4.41 -13.25 26.64
N GLN A 342 -4.37 -11.93 26.80
CA GLN A 342 -3.77 -11.02 25.81
C GLN A 342 -2.25 -11.26 25.71
N SER A 343 -1.54 -11.34 26.80
CA SER A 343 -0.08 -11.59 26.83
C SER A 343 0.28 -12.91 26.14
N THR A 344 -0.45 -13.99 26.44
CA THR A 344 -0.27 -15.30 25.80
C THR A 344 -0.62 -15.22 24.30
N GLY A 345 -1.69 -14.50 23.95
CA GLY A 345 -2.10 -14.26 22.57
C GLY A 345 -1.06 -13.52 21.76
N ILE A 346 -0.46 -12.45 22.32
CA ILE A 346 0.62 -11.66 21.69
C ILE A 346 1.83 -12.57 21.39
N ALA A 347 2.28 -13.36 22.37
CA ALA A 347 3.42 -14.27 22.18
C ALA A 347 3.14 -15.33 21.09
N ARG A 348 1.90 -15.84 21.02
CA ARG A 348 1.49 -16.78 19.97
C ARG A 348 1.45 -16.11 18.59
N ALA A 349 0.85 -14.91 18.50
CA ALA A 349 0.77 -14.16 17.26
C ALA A 349 2.16 -13.79 16.73
N PHE A 350 3.09 -13.41 17.61
CA PHE A 350 4.45 -13.06 17.20
C PHE A 350 5.21 -14.24 16.59
N ARG A 351 5.05 -15.45 17.14
CA ARG A 351 5.68 -16.66 16.55
C ARG A 351 5.15 -17.00 15.15
N ARG A 352 3.93 -16.57 14.82
CA ARG A 352 3.28 -16.81 13.51
C ARG A 352 3.32 -15.61 12.60
N HIS A 353 3.85 -14.48 13.09
CA HIS A 353 3.89 -13.26 12.30
C HIS A 353 4.80 -13.45 11.10
N PRO A 354 4.33 -13.16 9.87
CA PRO A 354 5.15 -13.26 8.67
C PRO A 354 6.36 -12.33 8.77
N THR A 355 7.55 -12.86 8.44
CA THR A 355 8.83 -12.14 8.58
C THR A 355 9.77 -12.50 7.45
#